data_f78a8186dc00aedc1c16bbded9892d5d
#
_entry.id   f78a8186dc00aedc1c16bbded9892d5d
#
_cell.length_a   1.000
_cell.length_b   1.000
_cell.length_c   1.000
_cell.angle_alpha   90.00
_cell.angle_beta   90.00
_cell.angle_gamma   90.00
#
_symmetry.space_group_name_H-M   'P 1'
#
loop_
_entity.id
_entity.type
_entity.pdbx_description
1 polymer ?
#
loop_
_entity_poly.entity_id
_entity_poly.type
_entity_poly.pdbx_seq_one_letter_code
_entity_poly.pdbx_strand_id
1 'polypeptide(L)'
;LNELLQRIKRPGHRHYDAYLVLDADNILDPNFISEIEKVYSAGYEIVTCYRNSKNYGDNWISAGYALWFLREAQYLNNARMRLGSSCAVSGTGFLFSDEVLRECGGWNFFLLTEDIEFTIDNVVRGHKVGYAAGAVLYDEQPTSFAQSWRQRMRWSKGYLQVFRKYASRLFSGIAHGSFSCYDMTMNIMPAAVLTGTSIVVNVGAAIANATNGGSMAALGLSVLQTVLSLYMTLFVLGVITTVTEWRSIRCTGGKKVLYAFTFPVFMLTYVPIC
;
A
#
# COMPACT_ATOMS: atom_id res chain seq x y z
N LEU A 1 17.17 -8.47 7.20
CA LEU A 1 16.69 -9.66 6.51
C LEU A 1 17.83 -10.36 5.74
N ASN A 2 18.64 -9.63 4.94
CA ASN A 2 19.74 -10.22 4.14
C ASN A 2 20.70 -11.07 5.01
N GLU A 3 21.21 -10.54 6.11
CA GLU A 3 22.13 -11.26 7.00
C GLU A 3 21.50 -12.54 7.58
N LEU A 4 20.22 -12.49 7.96
CA LEU A 4 19.48 -13.64 8.47
C LEU A 4 19.35 -14.73 7.39
N LEU A 5 18.96 -14.36 6.17
CA LEU A 5 18.83 -15.28 5.05
C LEU A 5 20.19 -15.93 4.69
N GLN A 6 21.27 -15.16 4.69
CA GLN A 6 22.61 -15.69 4.48
C GLN A 6 23.03 -16.69 5.56
N ARG A 7 22.64 -16.46 6.83
CA ARG A 7 22.92 -17.41 7.92
C ARG A 7 22.12 -18.71 7.75
N ILE A 8 20.84 -18.61 7.40
CA ILE A 8 19.96 -19.77 7.17
C ILE A 8 20.45 -20.62 5.98
N LYS A 9 21.02 -20.00 4.95
CA LYS A 9 21.49 -20.67 3.72
C LYS A 9 22.93 -21.19 3.81
N ARG A 10 23.58 -21.14 4.96
CA ARG A 10 24.96 -21.67 5.11
C ARG A 10 25.02 -23.18 4.83
N PRO A 11 26.12 -23.68 4.24
CA PRO A 11 26.35 -25.12 4.06
C PRO A 11 26.17 -25.88 5.37
N GLY A 12 25.43 -26.99 5.35
CA GLY A 12 25.13 -27.80 6.53
C GLY A 12 23.83 -27.42 7.25
N HIS A 13 23.15 -26.35 6.86
CA HIS A 13 21.81 -26.05 7.34
C HIS A 13 20.72 -26.69 6.46
N ARG A 14 19.51 -26.81 7.02
CA ARG A 14 18.34 -27.34 6.33
C ARG A 14 18.00 -26.47 5.12
N HIS A 15 17.69 -27.09 3.99
CA HIS A 15 17.14 -26.39 2.82
C HIS A 15 15.67 -26.05 3.07
N TYR A 16 15.25 -24.85 2.68
CA TYR A 16 13.87 -24.38 2.75
C TYR A 16 13.40 -23.97 1.36
N ASP A 17 12.18 -24.33 1.00
CA ASP A 17 11.59 -24.03 -0.31
C ASP A 17 11.10 -22.57 -0.38
N ALA A 18 10.70 -22.00 0.76
CA ALA A 18 10.19 -20.64 0.84
C ALA A 18 10.47 -20.01 2.20
N TYR A 19 10.39 -18.69 2.26
CA TYR A 19 10.60 -17.87 3.44
C TYR A 19 9.38 -16.98 3.67
N LEU A 20 8.88 -16.97 4.91
CA LEU A 20 7.78 -16.11 5.35
C LEU A 20 8.33 -14.98 6.24
N VAL A 21 8.04 -13.74 5.87
CA VAL A 21 8.45 -12.54 6.60
C VAL A 21 7.29 -12.01 7.44
N LEU A 22 7.52 -11.90 8.74
CA LEU A 22 6.55 -11.42 9.73
C LEU A 22 7.22 -10.43 10.66
N ASP A 23 6.53 -9.36 11.01
CA ASP A 23 6.95 -8.47 12.08
C ASP A 23 6.72 -9.12 13.46
N ALA A 24 7.57 -8.80 14.44
CA ALA A 24 7.56 -9.43 15.75
C ALA A 24 6.27 -9.18 16.55
N ASP A 25 5.51 -8.16 16.20
CA ASP A 25 4.26 -7.77 16.83
C ASP A 25 3.01 -8.32 16.12
N ASN A 26 3.16 -9.08 15.03
CA ASN A 26 2.04 -9.62 14.29
C ASN A 26 1.33 -10.76 15.03
N ILE A 27 0.01 -10.77 14.97
CA ILE A 27 -0.83 -11.89 15.42
C ILE A 27 -1.45 -12.54 14.17
N LEU A 28 -1.27 -13.84 14.05
CA LEU A 28 -1.76 -14.62 12.91
C LEU A 28 -3.08 -15.31 13.24
N ASP A 29 -3.97 -15.40 12.25
CA ASP A 29 -5.08 -16.34 12.32
C ASP A 29 -4.54 -17.78 12.34
N PRO A 30 -5.18 -18.74 13.06
CA PRO A 30 -4.74 -20.14 13.11
C PRO A 30 -4.56 -20.80 11.74
N ASN A 31 -5.31 -20.36 10.72
CA ASN A 31 -5.23 -20.90 9.37
C ASN A 31 -4.24 -20.14 8.46
N PHE A 32 -3.55 -19.13 8.98
CA PHE A 32 -2.71 -18.23 8.18
C PHE A 32 -1.73 -19.00 7.28
N ILE A 33 -0.96 -19.94 7.84
CA ILE A 33 0.05 -20.69 7.08
C ILE A 33 -0.61 -21.55 5.99
N SER A 34 -1.68 -22.27 6.33
CA SER A 34 -2.38 -23.13 5.35
C SER A 34 -3.00 -22.32 4.21
N GLU A 35 -3.48 -21.11 4.46
CA GLU A 35 -4.03 -20.23 3.44
C GLU A 35 -2.93 -19.63 2.53
N ILE A 36 -1.77 -19.27 3.07
CA ILE A 36 -0.59 -18.87 2.28
C ILE A 36 -0.13 -20.03 1.39
N GLU A 37 -0.03 -21.25 1.96
CA GLU A 37 0.42 -22.44 1.26
C GLU A 37 -0.49 -22.81 0.08
N LYS A 38 -1.80 -22.65 0.21
CA LYS A 38 -2.74 -22.89 -0.90
C LYS A 38 -2.41 -22.02 -2.12
N VAL A 39 -2.10 -20.75 -1.92
CA VAL A 39 -1.76 -19.83 -3.02
C VAL A 39 -0.37 -20.12 -3.56
N TYR A 40 0.59 -20.44 -2.69
CA TYR A 40 1.92 -20.86 -3.09
C TYR A 40 1.87 -22.13 -3.94
N SER A 41 1.14 -23.16 -3.49
CA SER A 41 0.95 -24.42 -4.22
C SER A 41 0.16 -24.26 -5.54
N ALA A 42 -0.59 -23.17 -5.70
CA ALA A 42 -1.23 -22.80 -6.96
C ALA A 42 -0.27 -22.16 -7.97
N GLY A 43 1.03 -22.06 -7.65
CA GLY A 43 2.09 -21.60 -8.54
C GLY A 43 2.49 -20.14 -8.38
N TYR A 44 2.05 -19.46 -7.31
CA TYR A 44 2.53 -18.11 -6.99
C TYR A 44 3.74 -18.17 -6.08
N GLU A 45 4.91 -17.89 -6.61
CA GLU A 45 6.17 -17.94 -5.86
C GLU A 45 6.35 -16.81 -4.85
N ILE A 46 5.57 -15.75 -4.97
CA ILE A 46 5.47 -14.65 -4.02
C ILE A 46 4.01 -14.51 -3.63
N VAL A 47 3.71 -14.50 -2.33
CA VAL A 47 2.33 -14.44 -1.82
C VAL A 47 2.24 -13.40 -0.72
N THR A 48 1.27 -12.50 -0.81
CA THR A 48 0.92 -11.56 0.28
C THR A 48 -0.39 -11.95 0.93
N CYS A 49 -0.65 -11.41 2.13
CA CYS A 49 -1.77 -11.77 2.99
C CYS A 49 -2.85 -10.68 3.11
N TYR A 50 -3.95 -11.02 3.79
CA TYR A 50 -4.94 -10.05 4.26
C TYR A 50 -4.46 -9.41 5.56
N ARG A 51 -4.07 -8.14 5.49
CA ARG A 51 -3.58 -7.35 6.62
C ARG A 51 -4.72 -6.62 7.31
N ASN A 52 -4.98 -6.94 8.56
CA ASN A 52 -5.94 -6.29 9.44
C ASN A 52 -5.22 -5.55 10.58
N SER A 53 -5.95 -4.92 11.48
CA SER A 53 -5.41 -4.18 12.61
C SER A 53 -5.88 -4.74 13.95
N LYS A 54 -4.96 -4.81 14.93
CA LYS A 54 -5.28 -5.15 16.33
C LYS A 54 -6.00 -4.03 17.06
N ASN A 55 -5.65 -2.80 16.75
CA ASN A 55 -5.96 -1.60 17.51
C ASN A 55 -6.76 -0.55 16.73
N TYR A 56 -7.64 -0.99 15.84
CA TYR A 56 -8.56 -0.11 15.09
C TYR A 56 -9.31 0.88 16.01
N GLY A 57 -9.74 0.42 17.18
CA GLY A 57 -10.59 1.15 18.09
C GLY A 57 -9.89 2.19 18.98
N ASP A 58 -8.57 2.34 18.92
CA ASP A 58 -7.82 3.20 19.84
C ASP A 58 -8.05 4.68 19.55
N ASN A 59 -7.83 5.11 18.32
CA ASN A 59 -8.08 6.48 17.90
C ASN A 59 -8.25 6.61 16.37
N TRP A 60 -8.48 7.84 15.90
CA TRP A 60 -8.69 8.12 14.48
C TRP A 60 -7.47 7.87 13.59
N ILE A 61 -6.25 7.87 14.15
CA ILE A 61 -5.01 7.59 13.41
C ILE A 61 -4.89 6.10 13.14
N SER A 62 -5.00 5.27 14.19
CA SER A 62 -4.96 3.81 14.05
C SER A 62 -6.10 3.29 13.17
N ALA A 63 -7.30 3.86 13.31
CA ALA A 63 -8.43 3.56 12.45
C ALA A 63 -8.17 3.97 10.98
N GLY A 64 -7.53 5.12 10.76
CA GLY A 64 -7.16 5.60 9.44
C GLY A 64 -6.21 4.63 8.71
N TYR A 65 -5.18 4.15 9.40
CA TYR A 65 -4.28 3.11 8.87
C TYR A 65 -5.03 1.80 8.60
N ALA A 66 -5.84 1.36 9.56
CA ALA A 66 -6.58 0.11 9.42
C ALA A 66 -7.51 0.14 8.20
N LEU A 67 -8.28 1.23 8.00
CA LEU A 67 -9.12 1.40 6.81
C LEU A 67 -8.30 1.45 5.52
N TRP A 68 -7.10 2.05 5.56
CA TRP A 68 -6.20 2.05 4.41
C TRP A 68 -5.77 0.64 4.02
N PHE A 69 -5.30 -0.19 4.98
CA PHE A 69 -4.86 -1.56 4.71
C PHE A 69 -6.02 -2.49 4.34
N LEU A 70 -7.18 -2.35 4.98
CA LEU A 70 -8.39 -3.09 4.60
C LEU A 70 -8.83 -2.77 3.17
N ARG A 71 -8.79 -1.48 2.78
CA ARG A 71 -9.04 -1.06 1.40
C ARG A 71 -8.02 -1.67 0.43
N GLU A 72 -6.74 -1.66 0.80
CA GLU A 72 -5.68 -2.26 -0.01
C GLU A 72 -5.90 -3.77 -0.19
N ALA A 73 -6.19 -4.49 0.89
CA ALA A 73 -6.45 -5.91 0.85
C ALA A 73 -7.65 -6.24 -0.04
N GLN A 74 -8.80 -5.59 0.20
CA GLN A 74 -10.07 -5.93 -0.46
C GLN A 74 -10.20 -5.37 -1.87
N TYR A 75 -9.83 -4.10 -2.09
CA TYR A 75 -10.10 -3.42 -3.36
C TYR A 75 -8.89 -3.29 -4.28
N LEU A 76 -7.68 -3.54 -3.77
CA LEU A 76 -6.49 -3.60 -4.63
C LEU A 76 -6.00 -5.04 -4.78
N ASN A 77 -5.48 -5.68 -3.74
CA ASN A 77 -4.87 -7.00 -3.89
C ASN A 77 -5.88 -8.09 -4.28
N ASN A 78 -7.09 -8.11 -3.69
CA ASN A 78 -8.13 -9.05 -4.09
C ASN A 78 -8.59 -8.81 -5.56
N ALA A 79 -8.73 -7.56 -5.98
CA ALA A 79 -9.07 -7.23 -7.36
C ALA A 79 -7.94 -7.62 -8.34
N ARG A 80 -6.69 -7.33 -8.01
CA ARG A 80 -5.50 -7.72 -8.78
C ARG A 80 -5.43 -9.22 -8.98
N MET A 81 -5.61 -9.99 -7.89
CA MET A 81 -5.63 -11.46 -7.95
C MET A 81 -6.71 -11.97 -8.91
N ARG A 82 -7.93 -11.44 -8.84
CA ARG A 82 -9.06 -11.82 -9.73
C ARG A 82 -8.83 -11.45 -11.20
N LEU A 83 -8.14 -10.34 -11.45
CA LEU A 83 -7.81 -9.87 -12.79
C LEU A 83 -6.55 -10.54 -13.36
N GLY A 84 -5.87 -11.39 -12.59
CA GLY A 84 -4.62 -12.01 -12.98
C GLY A 84 -3.45 -11.03 -13.09
N SER A 85 -3.56 -9.85 -12.47
CA SER A 85 -2.48 -8.88 -12.30
C SER A 85 -1.65 -9.22 -11.05
N SER A 86 -0.46 -8.63 -10.92
CA SER A 86 0.36 -8.80 -9.73
C SER A 86 -0.19 -7.99 -8.56
N CYS A 87 -0.30 -8.62 -7.38
CA CYS A 87 -0.53 -7.92 -6.13
C CYS A 87 0.74 -7.19 -5.67
N ALA A 88 0.63 -6.42 -4.58
CA ALA A 88 1.76 -5.75 -3.94
C ALA A 88 1.98 -6.31 -2.54
N VAL A 89 3.23 -6.50 -2.16
CA VAL A 89 3.62 -6.78 -0.77
C VAL A 89 3.51 -5.48 0.04
N SER A 90 3.11 -5.58 1.30
CA SER A 90 2.87 -4.43 2.18
C SER A 90 3.52 -4.64 3.56
N GLY A 91 4.83 -4.56 3.61
CA GLY A 91 5.66 -4.58 4.81
C GLY A 91 5.83 -5.93 5.47
N THR A 92 4.76 -6.64 5.75
CA THR A 92 4.75 -7.86 6.55
C THR A 92 3.73 -8.88 6.02
N GLY A 93 3.79 -10.12 6.49
CA GLY A 93 2.86 -11.18 6.12
C GLY A 93 3.00 -11.64 4.67
N PHE A 94 4.22 -11.72 4.16
CA PHE A 94 4.45 -12.18 2.81
C PHE A 94 5.45 -13.35 2.76
N LEU A 95 5.20 -14.25 1.82
CA LEU A 95 6.06 -15.39 1.52
C LEU A 95 6.74 -15.16 0.16
N PHE A 96 7.97 -15.66 0.01
CA PHE A 96 8.65 -15.79 -1.27
C PHE A 96 9.46 -17.10 -1.33
N SER A 97 9.57 -17.68 -2.55
CA SER A 97 10.31 -18.91 -2.78
C SER A 97 11.83 -18.71 -2.69
N ASP A 98 12.56 -19.79 -2.44
CA ASP A 98 14.02 -19.79 -2.55
C ASP A 98 14.49 -19.52 -3.97
N GLU A 99 13.70 -19.89 -4.98
CA GLU A 99 13.99 -19.63 -6.38
C GLU A 99 13.97 -18.13 -6.70
N VAL A 100 12.90 -17.42 -6.31
CA VAL A 100 12.83 -15.96 -6.42
C VAL A 100 14.01 -15.28 -5.72
N LEU A 101 14.37 -15.76 -4.52
CA LEU A 101 15.52 -15.21 -3.79
C LEU A 101 16.82 -15.42 -4.54
N ARG A 102 17.02 -16.57 -5.18
CA ARG A 102 18.21 -16.87 -6.00
C ARG A 102 18.27 -16.02 -7.26
N GLU A 103 17.14 -15.84 -7.95
CA GLU A 103 17.04 -14.98 -9.14
C GLU A 103 17.33 -13.50 -8.83
N CYS A 104 16.98 -13.05 -7.63
CA CYS A 104 17.34 -11.72 -7.13
C CYS A 104 18.81 -11.60 -6.71
N GLY A 105 19.58 -12.71 -6.71
CA GLY A 105 20.95 -12.74 -6.21
C GLY A 105 21.06 -12.58 -4.69
N GLY A 106 20.02 -12.97 -3.95
CA GLY A 106 19.83 -12.76 -2.52
C GLY A 106 18.92 -11.58 -2.23
N TRP A 107 18.77 -11.21 -0.95
CA TRP A 107 17.97 -10.06 -0.55
C TRP A 107 18.75 -8.75 -0.73
N ASN A 108 18.62 -8.12 -1.87
CA ASN A 108 19.35 -6.90 -2.28
C ASN A 108 18.46 -5.65 -2.32
N PHE A 109 17.46 -5.59 -1.45
CA PHE A 109 16.47 -4.51 -1.35
C PHE A 109 16.77 -3.67 -0.11
N PHE A 110 17.26 -2.44 -0.29
CA PHE A 110 17.77 -1.58 0.78
C PHE A 110 17.17 -0.17 0.77
N LEU A 111 16.17 0.09 -0.09
CA LEU A 111 15.47 1.37 -0.08
C LEU A 111 14.58 1.48 1.16
N LEU A 112 14.06 2.68 1.42
CA LEU A 112 13.24 2.95 2.62
C LEU A 112 11.93 2.15 2.68
N THR A 113 11.50 1.59 1.54
CA THR A 113 10.36 0.68 1.37
C THR A 113 10.84 -0.53 0.61
N GLU A 114 11.60 -1.39 1.30
CA GLU A 114 12.22 -2.59 0.73
C GLU A 114 11.20 -3.61 0.21
N ASP A 115 10.02 -3.64 0.81
CA ASP A 115 8.86 -4.45 0.44
C ASP A 115 8.30 -4.05 -0.93
N ILE A 116 8.14 -2.75 -1.16
CA ILE A 116 7.72 -2.20 -2.45
C ILE A 116 8.84 -2.33 -3.48
N GLU A 117 10.10 -2.12 -3.09
CA GLU A 117 11.25 -2.36 -3.96
C GLU A 117 11.28 -3.81 -4.45
N PHE A 118 11.12 -4.77 -3.52
CA PHE A 118 11.02 -6.20 -3.82
C PHE A 118 9.85 -6.51 -4.77
N THR A 119 8.67 -5.96 -4.49
CA THR A 119 7.50 -6.12 -5.35
C THR A 119 7.78 -5.64 -6.78
N ILE A 120 8.29 -4.42 -6.93
CA ILE A 120 8.51 -3.81 -8.24
C ILE A 120 9.60 -4.54 -9.02
N ASP A 121 10.70 -4.92 -8.37
CA ASP A 121 11.79 -5.67 -9.04
C ASP A 121 11.28 -7.01 -9.61
N ASN A 122 10.44 -7.72 -8.85
CA ASN A 122 9.87 -8.99 -9.31
C ASN A 122 8.82 -8.78 -10.42
N VAL A 123 7.97 -7.77 -10.31
CA VAL A 123 6.98 -7.45 -11.36
C VAL A 123 7.65 -7.09 -12.69
N VAL A 124 8.72 -6.30 -12.69
CA VAL A 124 9.44 -5.97 -13.94
C VAL A 124 10.24 -7.13 -14.50
N ARG A 125 10.49 -8.19 -13.72
CA ARG A 125 11.05 -9.48 -14.18
C ARG A 125 9.98 -10.42 -14.73
N GLY A 126 8.69 -10.13 -14.53
CA GLY A 126 7.56 -10.93 -14.99
C GLY A 126 6.94 -11.84 -13.94
N HIS A 127 7.46 -11.87 -12.70
CA HIS A 127 6.82 -12.57 -11.59
C HIS A 127 5.51 -11.89 -11.18
N LYS A 128 4.59 -12.70 -10.66
CA LYS A 128 3.34 -12.21 -10.09
C LYS A 128 3.29 -12.49 -8.59
N VAL A 129 2.95 -11.46 -7.83
CA VAL A 129 2.62 -11.61 -6.42
C VAL A 129 1.17 -12.09 -6.32
N GLY A 130 0.94 -13.24 -5.70
CA GLY A 130 -0.38 -13.76 -5.38
C GLY A 130 -0.93 -13.15 -4.09
N TYR A 131 -2.24 -13.31 -3.85
CA TYR A 131 -2.91 -12.81 -2.66
C TYR A 131 -3.72 -13.90 -1.98
N ALA A 132 -3.37 -14.20 -0.73
CA ALA A 132 -4.07 -15.16 0.12
C ALA A 132 -5.12 -14.45 0.99
N ALA A 133 -6.35 -14.32 0.48
CA ALA A 133 -7.43 -13.60 1.17
C ALA A 133 -7.83 -14.24 2.52
N GLY A 134 -7.64 -15.56 2.68
CA GLY A 134 -7.90 -16.29 3.92
C GLY A 134 -6.74 -16.23 4.94
N ALA A 135 -5.55 -15.80 4.52
CA ALA A 135 -4.40 -15.64 5.41
C ALA A 135 -4.50 -14.30 6.14
N VAL A 136 -5.17 -14.28 7.28
CA VAL A 136 -5.43 -13.06 8.05
C VAL A 136 -4.32 -12.81 9.05
N LEU A 137 -3.74 -11.60 8.98
CA LEU A 137 -2.74 -11.08 9.89
C LEU A 137 -3.27 -9.83 10.59
N TYR A 138 -3.04 -9.72 11.88
CA TYR A 138 -3.38 -8.55 12.68
C TYR A 138 -2.11 -7.82 13.10
N ASP A 139 -1.99 -6.59 12.62
CA ASP A 139 -0.85 -5.71 12.83
C ASP A 139 -1.20 -4.54 13.78
N GLU A 140 -0.20 -3.95 14.42
CA GLU A 140 -0.38 -2.80 15.29
C GLU A 140 -0.14 -1.49 14.53
N GLN A 141 -1.12 -0.59 14.61
CA GLN A 141 -1.05 0.69 13.92
C GLN A 141 -0.61 1.81 14.85
N PRO A 142 0.13 2.82 14.34
CA PRO A 142 0.49 3.99 15.12
C PRO A 142 -0.73 4.69 15.72
N THR A 143 -0.63 5.09 16.98
CA THR A 143 -1.65 5.88 17.67
C THR A 143 -1.25 7.35 17.84
N SER A 144 0.03 7.67 17.68
CA SER A 144 0.55 9.04 17.77
C SER A 144 0.66 9.69 16.38
N PHE A 145 0.17 10.93 16.26
CA PHE A 145 0.28 11.70 15.00
C PHE A 145 1.73 11.92 14.59
N ALA A 146 2.62 12.22 15.53
CA ALA A 146 4.04 12.41 15.23
C ALA A 146 4.72 11.14 14.71
N GLN A 147 4.38 9.97 15.28
CA GLN A 147 4.86 8.67 14.79
C GLN A 147 4.33 8.38 13.38
N SER A 148 3.02 8.57 13.19
CA SER A 148 2.34 8.43 11.91
C SER A 148 2.95 9.33 10.83
N TRP A 149 3.22 10.59 11.15
CA TRP A 149 3.85 11.55 10.24
C TRP A 149 5.23 11.07 9.77
N ARG A 150 6.11 10.70 10.71
CA ARG A 150 7.45 10.19 10.38
C ARG A 150 7.41 8.92 9.53
N GLN A 151 6.50 7.99 9.83
CA GLN A 151 6.35 6.75 9.09
C GLN A 151 5.88 7.02 7.64
N ARG A 152 4.86 7.85 7.45
CA ARG A 152 4.33 8.19 6.13
C ARG A 152 5.31 9.02 5.30
N MET A 153 6.09 9.93 5.92
CA MET A 153 7.21 10.60 5.24
C MET A 153 8.25 9.58 4.73
N ARG A 154 8.58 8.58 5.54
CA ARG A 154 9.48 7.50 5.13
C ARG A 154 8.93 6.75 3.93
N TRP A 155 7.63 6.42 3.94
CA TRP A 155 6.98 5.74 2.82
C TRP A 155 6.95 6.58 1.54
N SER A 156 6.55 7.84 1.62
CA SER A 156 6.53 8.75 0.46
C SER A 156 7.92 8.88 -0.16
N LYS A 157 8.95 9.05 0.67
CA LYS A 157 10.34 9.10 0.21
C LYS A 157 10.78 7.77 -0.41
N GLY A 158 10.42 6.64 0.21
CA GLY A 158 10.72 5.30 -0.30
C GLY A 158 10.08 5.05 -1.67
N TYR A 159 8.81 5.38 -1.85
CA TYR A 159 8.11 5.25 -3.12
C TYR A 159 8.77 6.08 -4.23
N LEU A 160 9.20 7.30 -3.93
CA LEU A 160 9.92 8.13 -4.89
C LEU A 160 11.29 7.52 -5.25
N GLN A 161 12.00 6.92 -4.28
CA GLN A 161 13.27 6.23 -4.53
C GLN A 161 13.05 5.01 -5.43
N VAL A 162 12.04 4.18 -5.15
CA VAL A 162 11.68 3.01 -5.97
C VAL A 162 11.28 3.46 -7.37
N PHE A 163 10.44 4.49 -7.49
CA PHE A 163 10.05 5.02 -8.79
C PHE A 163 11.28 5.47 -9.60
N ARG A 164 12.18 6.26 -9.01
CA ARG A 164 13.40 6.71 -9.71
C ARG A 164 14.29 5.55 -10.17
N LYS A 165 14.38 4.48 -9.37
CA LYS A 165 15.20 3.30 -9.69
C LYS A 165 14.58 2.45 -10.80
N TYR A 166 13.27 2.30 -10.82
CA TYR A 166 12.59 1.33 -11.68
C TYR A 166 11.72 1.94 -12.79
N ALA A 167 11.55 3.27 -12.87
CA ALA A 167 10.67 3.95 -13.84
C ALA A 167 10.90 3.48 -15.29
N SER A 168 12.15 3.45 -15.74
CA SER A 168 12.48 3.01 -17.10
C SER A 168 12.01 1.58 -17.40
N ARG A 169 12.21 0.64 -16.45
CA ARG A 169 11.79 -0.76 -16.59
C ARG A 169 10.27 -0.89 -16.54
N LEU A 170 9.61 -0.15 -15.66
CA LEU A 170 8.15 -0.09 -15.59
C LEU A 170 7.53 0.44 -16.88
N PHE A 171 8.01 1.56 -17.41
CA PHE A 171 7.53 2.11 -18.67
C PHE A 171 7.83 1.20 -19.87
N SER A 172 8.98 0.54 -19.88
CA SER A 172 9.28 -0.50 -20.86
C SER A 172 8.27 -1.64 -20.77
N GLY A 173 7.96 -2.15 -19.56
CA GLY A 173 6.96 -3.17 -19.35
C GLY A 173 5.57 -2.75 -19.85
N ILE A 174 5.16 -1.50 -19.60
CA ILE A 174 3.91 -0.93 -20.10
C ILE A 174 3.89 -0.93 -21.64
N ALA A 175 4.97 -0.48 -22.26
CA ALA A 175 5.10 -0.46 -23.72
C ALA A 175 5.00 -1.86 -24.35
N HIS A 176 5.38 -2.92 -23.61
CA HIS A 176 5.20 -4.32 -24.01
C HIS A 176 3.87 -4.94 -23.55
N GLY A 177 2.92 -4.13 -23.09
CA GLY A 177 1.56 -4.59 -22.75
C GLY A 177 1.39 -5.17 -21.34
N SER A 178 2.35 -5.00 -20.44
CA SER A 178 2.23 -5.48 -19.06
C SER A 178 1.30 -4.59 -18.24
N PHE A 179 0.09 -5.08 -17.97
CA PHE A 179 -0.86 -4.40 -17.08
C PHE A 179 -0.33 -4.32 -15.63
N SER A 180 0.41 -5.34 -15.16
CA SER A 180 1.03 -5.31 -13.83
C SER A 180 2.04 -4.17 -13.68
N CYS A 181 2.85 -3.88 -14.72
CA CYS A 181 3.75 -2.74 -14.71
C CYS A 181 3.01 -1.39 -14.68
N TYR A 182 1.89 -1.28 -15.43
CA TYR A 182 1.03 -0.10 -15.37
C TYR A 182 0.44 0.12 -13.98
N ASP A 183 -0.19 -0.92 -13.42
CA ASP A 183 -0.83 -0.87 -12.11
C ASP A 183 0.18 -0.56 -10.98
N MET A 184 1.38 -1.18 -11.03
CA MET A 184 2.44 -0.87 -10.06
C MET A 184 2.98 0.56 -10.23
N THR A 185 3.08 1.07 -11.46
CA THR A 185 3.42 2.48 -11.69
C THR A 185 2.40 3.40 -11.02
N MET A 186 1.11 3.12 -11.20
CA MET A 186 0.02 3.86 -10.54
C MET A 186 0.03 3.68 -9.03
N ASN A 187 0.50 2.56 -8.51
CA ASN A 187 0.58 2.30 -7.07
C ASN A 187 1.67 3.15 -6.37
N ILE A 188 2.82 3.35 -7.01
CA ILE A 188 3.95 4.07 -6.38
C ILE A 188 4.02 5.56 -6.73
N MET A 189 3.39 5.99 -7.84
CA MET A 189 3.46 7.37 -8.34
C MET A 189 2.29 8.29 -7.93
N PRO A 190 1.07 7.79 -7.61
CA PRO A 190 -0.14 8.64 -7.65
C PRO A 190 -0.10 9.86 -6.73
N ALA A 191 0.42 9.72 -5.52
CA ALA A 191 0.40 10.83 -4.55
C ALA A 191 1.24 12.01 -5.03
N ALA A 192 2.48 11.77 -5.46
CA ALA A 192 3.38 12.82 -5.94
C ALA A 192 2.87 13.46 -7.23
N VAL A 193 2.37 12.65 -8.19
CA VAL A 193 1.87 13.17 -9.48
C VAL A 193 0.55 13.91 -9.30
N LEU A 194 -0.40 13.36 -8.54
CA LEU A 194 -1.68 14.02 -8.30
C LEU A 194 -1.50 15.33 -7.54
N THR A 195 -0.63 15.35 -6.51
CA THR A 195 -0.32 16.57 -5.76
C THR A 195 0.37 17.60 -6.66
N GLY A 196 1.40 17.20 -7.41
CA GLY A 196 2.10 18.09 -8.33
C GLY A 196 1.18 18.64 -9.42
N THR A 197 0.36 17.80 -10.04
CA THR A 197 -0.62 18.22 -11.05
C THR A 197 -1.65 19.16 -10.46
N SER A 198 -2.17 18.87 -9.27
CA SER A 198 -3.12 19.73 -8.57
C SER A 198 -2.53 21.10 -8.27
N ILE A 199 -1.29 21.17 -7.81
CA ILE A 199 -0.59 22.45 -7.58
C ILE A 199 -0.47 23.24 -8.87
N VAL A 200 0.01 22.62 -9.96
CA VAL A 200 0.18 23.28 -11.26
C VAL A 200 -1.14 23.82 -11.79
N VAL A 201 -2.20 23.01 -11.75
CA VAL A 201 -3.55 23.41 -12.21
C VAL A 201 -4.09 24.56 -11.36
N ASN A 202 -3.98 24.50 -10.04
CA ASN A 202 -4.50 25.55 -9.15
C ASN A 202 -3.71 26.86 -9.29
N VAL A 203 -2.38 26.79 -9.41
CA VAL A 203 -1.54 27.99 -9.67
C VAL A 203 -1.86 28.58 -11.04
N GLY A 204 -1.99 27.75 -12.08
CA GLY A 204 -2.38 28.20 -13.41
C GLY A 204 -3.76 28.88 -13.43
N ALA A 205 -4.74 28.29 -12.74
CA ALA A 205 -6.07 28.86 -12.59
C ALA A 205 -6.04 30.19 -11.80
N ALA A 206 -5.22 30.30 -10.76
CA ALA A 206 -5.05 31.52 -9.98
C ALA A 206 -4.45 32.65 -10.86
N ILE A 207 -3.41 32.37 -11.65
CA ILE A 207 -2.80 33.33 -12.58
C ILE A 207 -3.81 33.76 -13.64
N ALA A 208 -4.51 32.82 -14.28
CA ALA A 208 -5.52 33.11 -15.29
C ALA A 208 -6.66 33.97 -14.74
N ASN A 209 -7.11 33.70 -13.52
CA ASN A 209 -8.13 34.50 -12.83
C ASN A 209 -7.63 35.93 -12.54
N ALA A 210 -6.41 36.07 -12.05
CA ALA A 210 -5.80 37.38 -11.76
C ALA A 210 -5.62 38.23 -13.03
N THR A 211 -5.22 37.62 -14.15
CA THR A 211 -5.01 38.32 -15.43
C THR A 211 -6.31 38.71 -16.14
N ASN A 212 -7.40 37.98 -15.91
CA ASN A 212 -8.72 38.20 -16.50
C ASN A 212 -9.67 39.07 -15.64
N GLY A 213 -9.15 39.73 -14.59
CA GLY A 213 -9.96 40.55 -13.68
C GLY A 213 -10.94 39.77 -12.82
N GLY A 214 -10.65 38.48 -12.60
CA GLY A 214 -11.49 37.61 -11.80
C GLY A 214 -11.52 37.94 -10.30
N SER A 215 -12.62 37.57 -9.65
CA SER A 215 -12.81 37.82 -8.23
C SER A 215 -12.00 36.86 -7.37
N MET A 216 -11.31 37.35 -6.34
CA MET A 216 -10.65 36.53 -5.31
C MET A 216 -11.65 35.61 -4.58
N ALA A 217 -12.92 36.04 -4.48
CA ALA A 217 -13.98 35.19 -3.91
C ALA A 217 -14.26 33.95 -4.77
N ALA A 218 -14.26 34.08 -6.10
CA ALA A 218 -14.42 32.94 -7.00
C ALA A 218 -13.27 31.93 -6.88
N LEU A 219 -12.02 32.40 -6.71
CA LEU A 219 -10.88 31.56 -6.45
C LEU A 219 -11.02 30.79 -5.12
N GLY A 220 -11.39 31.51 -4.05
CA GLY A 220 -11.62 30.89 -2.74
C GLY A 220 -12.72 29.82 -2.78
N LEU A 221 -13.82 30.07 -3.49
CA LEU A 221 -14.90 29.11 -3.67
C LEU A 221 -14.44 27.87 -4.44
N SER A 222 -13.63 28.01 -5.49
CA SER A 222 -13.08 26.90 -6.27
C SER A 222 -12.16 25.99 -5.41
N VAL A 223 -11.29 26.60 -4.60
CA VAL A 223 -10.44 25.87 -3.66
C VAL A 223 -11.28 25.09 -2.64
N LEU A 224 -12.27 25.74 -2.04
CA LEU A 224 -13.17 25.12 -1.08
C LEU A 224 -13.92 23.94 -1.70
N GLN A 225 -14.44 24.09 -2.91
CA GLN A 225 -15.13 23.06 -3.66
C GLN A 225 -14.20 21.85 -3.95
N THR A 226 -12.95 22.10 -4.30
CA THR A 226 -11.94 21.06 -4.53
C THR A 226 -11.66 20.25 -3.26
N VAL A 227 -11.45 20.94 -2.13
CA VAL A 227 -11.20 20.28 -0.84
C VAL A 227 -12.43 19.46 -0.40
N LEU A 228 -13.64 20.02 -0.56
CA LEU A 228 -14.88 19.32 -0.21
C LEU A 228 -15.09 18.09 -1.11
N SER A 229 -14.86 18.19 -2.40
CA SER A 229 -14.97 17.08 -3.34
C SER A 229 -13.98 15.96 -2.99
N LEU A 230 -12.74 16.30 -2.66
CA LEU A 230 -11.73 15.33 -2.23
C LEU A 230 -12.13 14.66 -0.90
N TYR A 231 -12.60 15.46 0.07
CA TYR A 231 -13.12 14.91 1.33
C TYR A 231 -14.26 13.92 1.08
N MET A 232 -15.24 14.29 0.26
CA MET A 232 -16.40 13.44 -0.02
C MET A 232 -16.00 12.14 -0.75
N THR A 233 -15.07 12.21 -1.69
CA THR A 233 -14.53 11.02 -2.37
C THR A 233 -13.87 10.06 -1.37
N LEU A 234 -13.02 10.56 -0.50
CA LEU A 234 -12.35 9.77 0.54
C LEU A 234 -13.35 9.24 1.58
N PHE A 235 -14.39 10.03 1.92
CA PHE A 235 -15.47 9.61 2.80
C PHE A 235 -16.24 8.42 2.24
N VAL A 236 -16.64 8.50 0.98
CA VAL A 236 -17.33 7.38 0.30
C VAL A 236 -16.46 6.13 0.30
N LEU A 237 -15.16 6.24 -0.01
CA LEU A 237 -14.22 5.12 0.08
C LEU A 237 -14.13 4.54 1.50
N GLY A 238 -14.05 5.40 2.51
CA GLY A 238 -14.03 5.00 3.92
C GLY A 238 -15.32 4.28 4.34
N VAL A 239 -16.48 4.80 3.93
CA VAL A 239 -17.78 4.17 4.20
C VAL A 239 -17.90 2.81 3.52
N ILE A 240 -17.58 2.72 2.23
CA ILE A 240 -17.61 1.46 1.48
C ILE A 240 -16.71 0.42 2.17
N THR A 241 -15.46 0.79 2.50
CA THR A 241 -14.53 -0.11 3.20
C THR A 241 -15.06 -0.52 4.58
N THR A 242 -15.62 0.42 5.35
CA THR A 242 -16.18 0.12 6.67
C THR A 242 -17.38 -0.83 6.57
N VAL A 243 -18.25 -0.67 5.59
CA VAL A 243 -19.44 -1.52 5.40
C VAL A 243 -19.04 -2.92 4.94
N THR A 244 -18.18 -3.03 3.95
CA THR A 244 -17.74 -4.33 3.42
C THR A 244 -16.91 -5.12 4.41
N GLU A 245 -16.05 -4.43 5.18
CA GLU A 245 -15.18 -5.03 6.20
C GLU A 245 -15.78 -4.97 7.62
N TRP A 246 -17.09 -4.70 7.73
CA TRP A 246 -17.76 -4.52 9.03
C TRP A 246 -17.50 -5.65 10.03
N ARG A 247 -17.49 -6.89 9.55
CA ARG A 247 -17.27 -8.08 10.39
C ARG A 247 -15.79 -8.29 10.74
N SER A 248 -14.88 -7.88 9.86
CA SER A 248 -13.44 -8.01 10.04
C SER A 248 -12.87 -6.96 11.01
N ILE A 249 -13.52 -5.80 11.11
CA ILE A 249 -13.12 -4.73 12.02
C ILE A 249 -13.53 -5.07 13.45
N ARG A 250 -12.56 -5.26 14.35
CA ARG A 250 -12.79 -5.56 15.78
C ARG A 250 -12.97 -4.28 16.58
N CYS A 251 -14.18 -3.69 16.54
CA CYS A 251 -14.51 -2.45 17.25
C CYS A 251 -16.02 -2.31 17.44
N THR A 252 -16.45 -1.41 18.34
CA THR A 252 -17.87 -1.07 18.52
C THR A 252 -18.44 -0.38 17.28
N GLY A 253 -19.72 -0.62 16.97
CA GLY A 253 -20.38 -0.06 15.78
C GLY A 253 -20.30 1.48 15.72
N GLY A 254 -20.49 2.14 16.86
CA GLY A 254 -20.39 3.62 16.92
C GLY A 254 -19.01 4.15 16.54
N LYS A 255 -17.92 3.51 17.00
CA LYS A 255 -16.55 3.89 16.60
C LYS A 255 -16.28 3.61 15.11
N LYS A 256 -16.80 2.50 14.55
CA LYS A 256 -16.66 2.22 13.10
C LYS A 256 -17.26 3.35 12.26
N VAL A 257 -18.46 3.80 12.61
CA VAL A 257 -19.11 4.92 11.92
C VAL A 257 -18.32 6.22 12.12
N LEU A 258 -17.93 6.54 13.37
CA LEU A 258 -17.13 7.73 13.66
C LEU A 258 -15.85 7.78 12.85
N TYR A 259 -15.13 6.67 12.77
CA TYR A 259 -13.83 6.63 12.07
C TYR A 259 -13.96 6.63 10.55
N ALA A 260 -15.10 6.24 9.98
CA ALA A 260 -15.38 6.48 8.57
C ALA A 260 -15.42 7.99 8.24
N PHE A 261 -15.94 8.83 9.14
CA PHE A 261 -15.91 10.31 9.00
C PHE A 261 -14.51 10.90 9.17
N THR A 262 -13.67 10.32 10.03
CA THR A 262 -12.30 10.83 10.25
C THR A 262 -11.30 10.29 9.22
N PHE A 263 -11.62 9.25 8.48
CA PHE A 263 -10.75 8.68 7.45
C PHE A 263 -10.32 9.70 6.38
N PRO A 264 -11.21 10.55 5.82
CA PRO A 264 -10.79 11.62 4.92
C PRO A 264 -9.77 12.57 5.54
N VAL A 265 -9.97 12.95 6.81
CA VAL A 265 -9.04 13.82 7.53
C VAL A 265 -7.66 13.17 7.63
N PHE A 266 -7.62 11.88 8.01
CA PHE A 266 -6.37 11.10 8.03
C PHE A 266 -5.69 11.11 6.66
N MET A 267 -6.42 10.85 5.60
CA MET A 267 -5.89 10.82 4.23
C MET A 267 -5.41 12.20 3.76
N LEU A 268 -6.15 13.26 4.06
CA LEU A 268 -5.76 14.62 3.71
C LEU A 268 -4.44 15.07 4.38
N THR A 269 -4.10 14.49 5.53
CA THR A 269 -2.78 14.75 6.14
C THR A 269 -1.59 14.18 5.33
N TYR A 270 -1.83 13.39 4.26
CA TYR A 270 -0.78 13.00 3.31
C TYR A 270 -0.37 14.14 2.38
N VAL A 271 -1.26 15.09 2.09
CA VAL A 271 -0.98 16.20 1.15
C VAL A 271 0.30 16.96 1.51
N PRO A 272 0.53 17.40 2.75
CA PRO A 272 1.78 18.05 3.12
C PRO A 272 2.99 17.11 3.28
N ILE A 273 2.80 15.78 3.19
CA ILE A 273 3.87 14.78 3.34
C ILE A 273 4.47 14.40 1.97
N CYS A 274 3.69 14.51 0.91
CA CYS A 274 4.11 14.21 -0.46
C CYS A 274 4.83 15.36 -1.11
#